data_a05a664d9c7062201faea982856e15f4
#
_entry.id   a05a664d9c7062201faea982856e15f4
#
_cell.length_a   1.000
_cell.length_b   1.000
_cell.length_c   1.000
_cell.angle_alpha   90.00
_cell.angle_beta   90.00
_cell.angle_gamma   90.00
#
_symmetry.space_group_name_H-M   'P 1'
#
loop_
_entity.id
_entity.type
_entity.pdbx_description
1 polymer ?
#
loop_
_entity_poly.entity_id
_entity_poly.type
_entity_poly.pdbx_seq_one_letter_code
_entity_poly.pdbx_strand_id
1 'polypeptide(L)'
;MKKTVSRLLALALTAALVLTGCGGGGASEGESGSTGSSAEAAEGEITDLYIPRLLTRELETFNILYSQRQEDSENLTNLIDGLLEATPEGTLEPGIAEEWGSEDGGKTWTFKLREGVKWVDVNGNEKADCTAHDFASGMEWILNFYKNDSANTSMPLEMLEGANEYYEYTKTLSEEEALALTAEEGSPFSEMVGVDVPDDYTITYTCITEKPYFDTLAVYQCLYPISQAMVDELGGPDAVQAMNNENMWYNGPYTMTSYIQGNEKV
;
A
#
# COMPACT_ATOMS: atom_id res chain seq x y z
N MET A 1 47.59 -7.06 -47.05
CA MET A 1 48.06 -8.47 -46.96
C MET A 1 48.07 -8.81 -45.45
N LYS A 2 47.37 -9.65 -44.92
CA LYS A 2 46.70 -10.92 -44.97
C LYS A 2 45.60 -10.91 -43.98
N LYS A 3 44.45 -10.98 -44.35
CA LYS A 3 43.25 -11.75 -44.15
C LYS A 3 43.53 -13.26 -43.86
N THR A 4 42.56 -13.81 -43.11
CA THR A 4 42.31 -15.20 -42.85
C THR A 4 43.14 -15.86 -41.76
N VAL A 5 42.51 -16.08 -40.62
CA VAL A 5 42.34 -17.34 -39.88
C VAL A 5 41.65 -17.02 -38.56
N SER A 6 40.37 -17.24 -38.47
CA SER A 6 39.67 -17.68 -37.26
C SER A 6 38.18 -17.84 -37.54
N ARG A 7 37.87 -18.77 -38.38
CA ARG A 7 36.53 -19.38 -38.46
C ARG A 7 36.80 -20.88 -38.43
N LEU A 8 36.75 -21.48 -37.22
CA LEU A 8 36.69 -22.90 -36.98
C LEU A 8 37.03 -23.18 -35.51
N LEU A 9 36.08 -22.85 -34.61
CA LEU A 9 35.97 -23.44 -33.26
C LEU A 9 34.64 -23.03 -32.60
N ALA A 10 33.55 -23.45 -33.21
CA ALA A 10 32.24 -23.35 -32.61
C ALA A 10 31.34 -24.46 -33.20
N LEU A 11 31.68 -25.69 -32.94
CA LEU A 11 30.78 -26.83 -33.19
C LEU A 11 31.35 -28.08 -32.48
N ALA A 12 31.16 -28.17 -31.18
CA ALA A 12 31.20 -29.42 -30.43
C ALA A 12 30.94 -29.12 -28.95
N LEU A 13 29.68 -29.00 -28.55
CA LEU A 13 29.16 -29.33 -27.19
C LEU A 13 27.64 -29.21 -27.14
N THR A 14 26.98 -29.99 -27.98
CA THR A 14 25.57 -30.29 -27.83
C THR A 14 25.35 -31.75 -28.10
N ALA A 15 25.55 -32.59 -27.09
CA ALA A 15 24.98 -33.94 -26.99
C ALA A 15 25.45 -34.60 -25.70
N ALA A 16 24.63 -34.53 -24.67
CA ALA A 16 24.51 -35.58 -23.67
C ALA A 16 23.67 -35.00 -22.50
N LEU A 17 22.39 -35.38 -22.49
CA LEU A 17 21.62 -35.67 -21.28
C LEU A 17 20.15 -35.86 -21.67
N VAL A 18 19.90 -36.97 -22.35
CA VAL A 18 18.57 -37.58 -22.39
C VAL A 18 18.76 -39.02 -21.90
N LEU A 19 17.83 -39.44 -21.04
CA LEU A 19 17.57 -40.81 -20.56
C LEU A 19 17.86 -41.02 -19.08
N THR A 20 16.76 -40.90 -18.33
CA THR A 20 16.17 -41.93 -17.48
C THR A 20 14.99 -41.25 -16.76
N GLY A 21 13.79 -41.71 -16.79
CA GLY A 21 13.26 -43.01 -16.61
C GLY A 21 11.76 -43.11 -16.81
N CYS A 22 11.39 -44.23 -17.21
CA CYS A 22 10.08 -44.78 -17.44
C CYS A 22 9.18 -44.82 -16.20
N GLY A 23 7.87 -44.71 -16.46
CA GLY A 23 6.92 -45.50 -15.70
C GLY A 23 5.49 -44.97 -15.62
N GLY A 24 4.60 -45.44 -16.51
CA GLY A 24 3.27 -45.92 -16.16
C GLY A 24 2.10 -44.93 -16.16
N GLY A 25 1.39 -44.79 -17.19
CA GLY A 25 0.04 -45.17 -17.57
C GLY A 25 -1.14 -44.63 -16.73
N GLY A 26 -2.11 -44.01 -17.45
CA GLY A 26 -3.49 -43.92 -17.01
C GLY A 26 -4.17 -42.59 -17.41
N ALA A 27 -4.84 -42.61 -18.57
CA ALA A 27 -5.78 -41.58 -18.98
C ALA A 27 -7.07 -41.69 -18.13
N SER A 28 -7.61 -40.55 -17.70
CA SER A 28 -9.04 -40.43 -17.40
C SER A 28 -9.43 -38.96 -17.51
N GLU A 29 -10.33 -38.68 -18.43
CA GLU A 29 -11.09 -37.46 -18.55
C GLU A 29 -12.04 -37.34 -17.36
N GLY A 30 -12.30 -36.09 -16.90
CA GLY A 30 -13.31 -35.85 -15.89
C GLY A 30 -13.37 -34.40 -15.39
N GLU A 31 -14.23 -33.62 -16.00
CA GLU A 31 -15.05 -32.53 -15.47
C GLU A 31 -14.49 -31.45 -14.56
N SER A 32 -14.60 -30.23 -15.10
CA SER A 32 -14.66 -28.94 -14.44
C SER A 32 -15.67 -28.92 -13.29
N GLY A 33 -15.19 -28.71 -12.08
CA GLY A 33 -15.97 -28.41 -10.90
C GLY A 33 -15.25 -27.36 -10.09
N SER A 34 -15.66 -26.07 -10.26
CA SER A 34 -15.29 -24.98 -9.39
C SER A 34 -15.90 -25.25 -8.01
N THR A 35 -15.10 -25.68 -7.07
CA THR A 35 -15.45 -25.61 -5.65
C THR A 35 -14.49 -24.63 -5.00
N GLY A 36 -15.03 -23.50 -4.53
CA GLY A 36 -14.33 -22.56 -3.66
C GLY A 36 -13.76 -23.32 -2.46
N SER A 37 -12.45 -23.40 -2.41
CA SER A 37 -11.72 -23.86 -1.24
C SER A 37 -11.46 -22.63 -0.38
N SER A 38 -12.19 -22.54 0.73
CA SER A 38 -11.71 -21.76 1.87
C SER A 38 -10.33 -22.30 2.22
N ALA A 39 -9.30 -21.53 1.97
CA ALA A 39 -7.96 -21.85 2.42
C ALA A 39 -7.96 -21.77 3.96
N GLU A 40 -8.08 -22.95 4.62
CA GLU A 40 -7.53 -23.11 5.95
C GLU A 40 -6.03 -22.75 5.82
N ALA A 41 -5.60 -21.76 6.61
CA ALA A 41 -4.18 -21.42 6.73
C ALA A 41 -3.43 -22.72 7.07
N ALA A 42 -2.68 -23.24 6.14
CA ALA A 42 -1.72 -24.29 6.43
C ALA A 42 -0.78 -23.74 7.50
N GLU A 43 -0.61 -24.46 8.63
CA GLU A 43 0.50 -24.22 9.54
C GLU A 43 1.78 -24.48 8.74
N GLY A 44 2.24 -23.45 8.02
CA GLY A 44 3.46 -23.47 7.24
C GLY A 44 4.65 -23.41 8.19
N GLU A 45 5.68 -24.17 7.88
CA GLU A 45 6.99 -24.01 8.50
C GLU A 45 7.42 -22.56 8.33
N ILE A 46 7.71 -21.85 9.44
CA ILE A 46 8.24 -20.48 9.40
C ILE A 46 9.60 -20.55 8.70
N THR A 47 9.68 -19.92 7.54
CA THR A 47 10.93 -19.83 6.78
C THR A 47 11.49 -18.42 6.97
N ASP A 48 12.68 -18.32 7.55
CA ASP A 48 13.39 -17.07 7.64
C ASP A 48 13.76 -16.58 6.23
N LEU A 49 13.26 -15.40 5.86
CA LEU A 49 13.64 -14.71 4.63
C LEU A 49 14.74 -13.69 4.94
N TYR A 50 15.96 -14.01 4.52
CA TYR A 50 17.08 -13.08 4.62
C TYR A 50 17.26 -12.33 3.30
N ILE A 51 17.01 -11.02 3.31
CA ILE A 51 17.22 -10.15 2.16
C ILE A 51 18.52 -9.35 2.39
N PRO A 52 19.66 -9.79 1.83
CA PRO A 52 20.90 -9.04 1.94
C PRO A 52 20.80 -7.79 1.07
N ARG A 53 20.51 -6.65 1.68
CA ARG A 53 20.51 -5.36 1.01
C ARG A 53 21.60 -4.48 1.57
N LEU A 54 22.36 -3.86 0.69
CA LEU A 54 23.19 -2.74 1.05
C LEU A 54 22.33 -1.47 0.98
N LEU A 55 21.59 -1.19 2.05
CA LEU A 55 20.87 0.06 2.18
C LEU A 55 21.88 1.16 2.46
N THR A 56 21.89 2.17 1.60
CA THR A 56 22.82 3.31 1.74
C THR A 56 22.29 4.35 2.72
N ARG A 57 21.03 4.25 3.13
CA ARG A 57 20.37 5.21 4.00
C ARG A 57 19.42 4.54 4.98
N GLU A 58 19.24 5.19 6.12
CA GLU A 58 18.29 4.82 7.16
C GLU A 58 16.88 5.34 6.85
N LEU A 59 15.88 4.78 7.55
CA LEU A 59 14.54 5.37 7.57
C LEU A 59 14.60 6.81 8.09
N GLU A 60 13.96 7.71 7.37
CA GLU A 60 13.79 9.09 7.80
C GLU A 60 12.55 9.24 8.70
N THR A 61 11.52 8.48 8.38
CA THR A 61 10.25 8.51 9.11
C THR A 61 9.56 7.15 9.07
N PHE A 62 8.72 6.89 10.06
CA PHE A 62 7.76 5.78 10.07
C PHE A 62 6.38 6.21 9.56
N ASN A 63 6.18 7.49 9.22
CA ASN A 63 4.95 7.97 8.62
C ASN A 63 4.99 7.77 7.10
N ILE A 64 4.27 6.72 6.62
CA ILE A 64 4.22 6.38 5.20
C ILE A 64 3.57 7.48 4.35
N LEU A 65 2.65 8.26 4.92
CA LEU A 65 1.97 9.35 4.22
C LEU A 65 2.89 10.54 3.98
N TYR A 66 3.91 10.72 4.80
CA TYR A 66 4.89 11.81 4.68
C TYR A 66 6.05 11.47 3.75
N SER A 67 6.55 10.23 3.79
CA SER A 67 7.78 9.86 3.09
C SER A 67 7.62 9.83 1.57
N GLN A 68 8.65 10.32 0.88
CA GLN A 68 8.83 10.20 -0.57
C GLN A 68 10.11 9.46 -0.94
N ARG A 69 10.79 8.94 0.06
CA ARG A 69 12.08 8.27 -0.14
C ARG A 69 11.84 6.80 -0.46
N GLN A 70 12.60 6.31 -1.43
CA GLN A 70 12.55 4.90 -1.81
C GLN A 70 12.91 3.99 -0.63
N GLU A 71 13.90 4.38 0.18
CA GLU A 71 14.33 3.58 1.33
C GLU A 71 13.24 3.42 2.39
N ASP A 72 12.46 4.47 2.63
CA ASP A 72 11.31 4.40 3.53
C ASP A 72 10.21 3.55 2.92
N SER A 73 9.86 3.80 1.64
CA SER A 73 8.84 3.03 0.92
C SER A 73 9.14 1.54 0.93
N GLU A 74 10.38 1.14 0.60
CA GLU A 74 10.79 -0.27 0.58
C GLU A 74 10.62 -1.00 1.93
N ASN A 75 10.59 -0.27 3.03
CA ASN A 75 10.33 -0.85 4.35
C ASN A 75 8.85 -0.71 4.72
N LEU A 76 8.29 0.50 4.60
CA LEU A 76 6.96 0.82 5.13
C LEU A 76 5.82 0.13 4.37
N THR A 77 5.98 -0.13 3.05
CA THR A 77 5.00 -0.90 2.27
C THR A 77 4.91 -2.38 2.63
N ASN A 78 5.83 -2.90 3.46
CA ASN A 78 5.69 -4.23 4.06
C ASN A 78 4.99 -4.19 5.43
N LEU A 79 4.83 -3.01 5.99
CA LEU A 79 4.27 -2.79 7.33
C LEU A 79 2.84 -2.25 7.27
N ILE A 80 2.53 -1.52 6.21
CA ILE A 80 1.23 -0.89 5.97
C ILE A 80 0.77 -1.28 4.57
N ASP A 81 -0.42 -1.87 4.47
CA ASP A 81 -1.08 -2.19 3.21
C ASP A 81 -1.95 -1.03 2.73
N GLY A 82 -1.93 -0.81 1.42
CA GLY A 82 -2.81 0.12 0.72
C GLY A 82 -4.05 -0.56 0.12
N LEU A 83 -4.76 0.19 -0.74
CA LEU A 83 -5.94 -0.34 -1.45
C LEU A 83 -5.56 -1.48 -2.38
N LEU A 84 -4.54 -1.28 -3.20
CA LEU A 84 -4.09 -2.25 -4.22
C LEU A 84 -2.58 -2.46 -4.13
N GLU A 85 -2.14 -3.57 -4.70
CA GLU A 85 -0.74 -3.90 -4.92
C GLU A 85 -0.41 -3.96 -6.40
N ALA A 86 0.87 -3.86 -6.74
CA ALA A 86 1.36 -4.03 -8.11
C ALA A 86 2.34 -5.20 -8.17
N THR A 87 2.10 -6.12 -9.12
CA THR A 87 3.07 -7.18 -9.41
C THR A 87 4.35 -6.60 -10.05
N PRO A 88 5.45 -7.35 -10.09
CA PRO A 88 6.64 -6.95 -10.82
C PRO A 88 6.40 -6.65 -12.31
N GLU A 89 5.36 -7.22 -12.90
CA GLU A 89 4.93 -7.01 -14.28
C GLU A 89 4.06 -5.76 -14.44
N GLY A 90 3.67 -5.10 -13.34
CA GLY A 90 2.83 -3.91 -13.32
C GLY A 90 1.33 -4.20 -13.42
N THR A 91 0.91 -5.43 -13.14
CA THR A 91 -0.52 -5.77 -13.02
C THR A 91 -0.99 -5.39 -11.62
N LEU A 92 -2.20 -4.83 -11.53
CA LEU A 92 -2.82 -4.54 -10.24
C LEU A 92 -3.43 -5.81 -9.64
N GLU A 93 -3.19 -5.97 -8.35
CA GLU A 93 -3.73 -7.06 -7.54
C GLU A 93 -4.43 -6.50 -6.29
N PRO A 94 -5.36 -7.26 -5.68
CA PRO A 94 -6.00 -6.87 -4.43
C PRO A 94 -4.99 -6.69 -3.29
N GLY A 95 -4.97 -5.50 -2.68
CA GLY A 95 -4.42 -5.26 -1.36
C GLY A 95 -5.52 -5.39 -0.30
N ILE A 96 -5.87 -4.29 0.39
CA ILE A 96 -7.04 -4.26 1.28
C ILE A 96 -8.34 -4.20 0.48
N ALA A 97 -8.37 -3.54 -0.70
CA ALA A 97 -9.53 -3.60 -1.57
C ALA A 97 -9.54 -4.94 -2.35
N GLU A 98 -10.68 -5.64 -2.29
CA GLU A 98 -10.89 -6.90 -3.03
C GLU A 98 -11.62 -6.69 -4.37
N GLU A 99 -12.39 -5.60 -4.50
CA GLU A 99 -13.05 -5.18 -5.74
C GLU A 99 -12.86 -3.67 -5.94
N TRP A 100 -12.67 -3.26 -7.18
CA TRP A 100 -12.63 -1.83 -7.54
C TRP A 100 -13.08 -1.60 -8.97
N GLY A 101 -13.49 -0.37 -9.26
CA GLY A 101 -13.90 0.01 -10.61
C GLY A 101 -14.54 1.38 -10.70
N SER A 102 -14.82 1.76 -11.94
CA SER A 102 -15.55 2.99 -12.31
C SER A 102 -16.59 2.66 -13.39
N GLU A 103 -17.81 3.19 -13.22
CA GLU A 103 -18.90 3.02 -14.20
C GLU A 103 -19.09 4.25 -15.10
N ASP A 104 -18.38 5.34 -14.83
CA ASP A 104 -18.53 6.66 -15.47
C ASP A 104 -17.27 7.13 -16.20
N GLY A 105 -16.46 6.19 -16.69
CA GLY A 105 -15.27 6.48 -17.48
C GLY A 105 -14.08 6.95 -16.64
N GLY A 106 -14.09 6.70 -15.34
CA GLY A 106 -13.02 7.08 -14.42
C GLY A 106 -13.26 8.44 -13.75
N LYS A 107 -14.48 8.95 -13.76
CA LYS A 107 -14.82 10.16 -12.99
C LYS A 107 -14.97 9.83 -11.50
N THR A 108 -15.64 8.71 -11.19
CA THR A 108 -15.79 8.20 -9.82
C THR A 108 -15.25 6.78 -9.74
N TRP A 109 -14.39 6.52 -8.78
CA TRP A 109 -13.80 5.22 -8.49
C TRP A 109 -14.27 4.69 -7.16
N THR A 110 -14.77 3.47 -7.15
CA THR A 110 -15.23 2.78 -5.95
C THR A 110 -14.29 1.63 -5.62
N PHE A 111 -13.90 1.51 -4.37
CA PHE A 111 -13.12 0.41 -3.82
C PHE A 111 -13.91 -0.25 -2.70
N LYS A 112 -14.07 -1.57 -2.78
CA LYS A 112 -14.68 -2.39 -1.72
C LYS A 112 -13.59 -3.11 -0.96
N LEU A 113 -13.55 -2.88 0.33
CA LEU A 113 -12.51 -3.38 1.21
C LEU A 113 -12.87 -4.77 1.74
N ARG A 114 -11.85 -5.55 1.99
CA ARG A 114 -11.94 -6.83 2.69
C ARG A 114 -12.30 -6.61 4.14
N GLU A 115 -13.30 -7.33 4.65
CA GLU A 115 -13.65 -7.32 6.07
C GLU A 115 -12.60 -8.06 6.91
N GLY A 116 -12.44 -7.65 8.16
CA GLY A 116 -11.62 -8.34 9.15
C GLY A 116 -10.12 -8.00 9.10
N VAL A 117 -9.69 -7.07 8.26
CA VAL A 117 -8.33 -6.51 8.34
C VAL A 117 -8.20 -5.72 9.63
N LYS A 118 -7.10 -5.95 10.36
CA LYS A 118 -6.87 -5.34 11.67
C LYS A 118 -5.65 -4.44 11.66
N TRP A 119 -5.75 -3.36 12.42
CA TRP A 119 -4.58 -2.70 12.95
C TRP A 119 -4.07 -3.48 14.15
N VAL A 120 -2.78 -3.73 14.19
CA VAL A 120 -2.11 -4.44 15.29
C VAL A 120 -0.93 -3.65 15.83
N ASP A 121 -0.53 -3.90 17.07
CA ASP A 121 0.73 -3.38 17.61
C ASP A 121 1.95 -4.20 17.11
N VAL A 122 3.15 -3.83 17.51
CA VAL A 122 4.40 -4.51 17.13
C VAL A 122 4.45 -5.99 17.55
N ASN A 123 3.65 -6.39 18.54
CA ASN A 123 3.56 -7.77 19.00
C ASN A 123 2.42 -8.56 18.35
N GLY A 124 1.69 -7.96 17.41
CA GLY A 124 0.55 -8.58 16.74
C GLY A 124 -0.75 -8.54 17.54
N ASN A 125 -0.83 -7.75 18.63
CA ASN A 125 -2.08 -7.61 19.37
C ASN A 125 -3.03 -6.68 18.61
N GLU A 126 -4.29 -7.10 18.44
CA GLU A 126 -5.33 -6.30 17.75
C GLU A 126 -5.59 -4.98 18.50
N LYS A 127 -5.66 -3.89 17.74
CA LYS A 127 -5.91 -2.53 18.21
C LYS A 127 -7.26 -2.01 17.72
N ALA A 128 -7.54 -2.14 16.43
CA ALA A 128 -8.77 -1.67 15.79
C ALA A 128 -9.04 -2.45 14.50
N ASP A 129 -10.25 -2.33 13.94
CA ASP A 129 -10.53 -2.73 12.56
C ASP A 129 -9.91 -1.69 11.60
N CYS A 130 -9.36 -2.16 10.48
CA CYS A 130 -8.97 -1.30 9.37
C CYS A 130 -10.16 -1.16 8.43
N THR A 131 -10.65 0.06 8.26
CA THR A 131 -11.89 0.36 7.54
C THR A 131 -11.68 1.45 6.47
N ALA A 132 -12.72 1.73 5.71
CA ALA A 132 -12.75 2.81 4.72
C ALA A 132 -12.50 4.20 5.35
N HIS A 133 -12.89 4.37 6.62
CA HIS A 133 -12.63 5.59 7.37
C HIS A 133 -11.14 5.86 7.57
N ASP A 134 -10.29 4.84 7.68
CA ASP A 134 -8.85 5.01 7.81
C ASP A 134 -8.22 5.54 6.52
N PHE A 135 -8.76 5.14 5.36
CA PHE A 135 -8.34 5.68 4.05
C PHE A 135 -8.79 7.13 3.85
N ALA A 136 -10.01 7.47 4.29
CA ALA A 136 -10.46 8.86 4.30
C ALA A 136 -9.61 9.72 5.25
N SER A 137 -9.24 9.19 6.43
CA SER A 137 -8.33 9.84 7.38
C SER A 137 -6.93 10.02 6.77
N GLY A 138 -6.41 9.05 6.03
CA GLY A 138 -5.16 9.17 5.30
C GLY A 138 -5.19 10.28 4.25
N MET A 139 -6.29 10.40 3.51
CA MET A 139 -6.46 11.46 2.52
C MET A 139 -6.61 12.83 3.18
N GLU A 140 -7.38 12.94 4.27
CA GLU A 140 -7.47 14.17 5.05
C GLU A 140 -6.09 14.61 5.55
N TRP A 141 -5.31 13.64 6.10
CA TRP A 141 -3.95 13.89 6.55
C TRP A 141 -3.08 14.51 5.46
N ILE A 142 -3.10 13.93 4.27
CA ILE A 142 -2.30 14.38 3.13
C ILE A 142 -2.72 15.77 2.64
N LEU A 143 -4.02 16.05 2.64
CA LEU A 143 -4.57 17.31 2.16
C LEU A 143 -4.59 18.43 3.22
N ASN A 144 -4.20 18.14 4.45
CA ASN A 144 -4.13 19.14 5.51
C ASN A 144 -2.73 19.77 5.56
N PHE A 145 -2.66 21.07 5.31
CA PHE A 145 -1.40 21.82 5.20
C PHE A 145 -0.51 21.69 6.44
N TYR A 146 -1.10 21.63 7.64
CA TYR A 146 -0.34 21.56 8.89
C TYR A 146 0.00 20.14 9.33
N LYS A 147 -0.77 19.12 8.91
CA LYS A 147 -0.47 17.71 9.19
C LYS A 147 0.61 17.15 8.28
N ASN A 148 0.68 17.61 7.03
CA ASN A 148 1.56 17.06 6.02
C ASN A 148 2.13 18.14 5.09
N ASP A 149 3.41 18.46 5.24
CA ASP A 149 4.16 19.39 4.38
C ASP A 149 4.98 18.67 3.30
N SER A 150 4.69 17.39 3.05
CA SER A 150 5.39 16.60 2.04
C SER A 150 4.83 16.85 0.63
N ALA A 151 5.60 16.49 -0.42
CA ALA A 151 5.13 16.59 -1.80
C ALA A 151 4.14 15.47 -2.20
N ASN A 152 3.78 14.53 -1.29
CA ASN A 152 2.73 13.53 -1.52
C ASN A 152 1.35 14.17 -1.75
N THR A 153 1.15 15.42 -1.35
CA THR A 153 -0.05 16.21 -1.65
C THR A 153 -0.26 16.50 -3.13
N SER A 154 0.78 16.58 -3.95
CA SER A 154 0.69 17.06 -5.33
C SER A 154 -0.28 16.26 -6.19
N MET A 155 -0.26 14.94 -6.08
CA MET A 155 -1.11 14.05 -6.88
C MET A 155 -2.61 14.18 -6.49
N PRO A 156 -3.00 14.05 -5.21
CA PRO A 156 -4.39 14.28 -4.81
C PRO A 156 -4.93 15.65 -5.17
N LEU A 157 -4.13 16.73 -5.03
CA LEU A 157 -4.52 18.09 -5.39
C LEU A 157 -4.86 18.25 -6.88
N GLU A 158 -4.18 17.53 -7.77
CA GLU A 158 -4.40 17.59 -9.21
C GLU A 158 -5.50 16.63 -9.70
N MET A 159 -5.94 15.69 -8.87
CA MET A 159 -6.82 14.61 -9.30
C MET A 159 -8.19 14.62 -8.64
N LEU A 160 -8.27 14.89 -7.34
CA LEU A 160 -9.51 14.79 -6.58
C LEU A 160 -10.29 16.09 -6.57
N GLU A 161 -11.60 15.98 -6.75
CA GLU A 161 -12.52 17.10 -6.65
C GLU A 161 -12.47 17.70 -5.24
N GLY A 162 -12.38 19.03 -5.15
CA GLY A 162 -12.33 19.75 -3.89
C GLY A 162 -11.04 19.66 -3.08
N ALA A 163 -10.08 18.83 -3.50
CA ALA A 163 -8.81 18.63 -2.76
C ALA A 163 -8.00 19.92 -2.64
N ASN A 164 -7.88 20.68 -3.73
CA ASN A 164 -7.15 21.96 -3.69
C ASN A 164 -7.87 23.01 -2.83
N GLU A 165 -9.19 23.05 -2.90
CA GLU A 165 -10.03 23.94 -2.10
C GLU A 165 -9.89 23.63 -0.61
N TYR A 166 -9.88 22.36 -0.23
CA TYR A 166 -9.64 21.94 1.15
C TYR A 166 -8.22 22.29 1.65
N TYR A 167 -7.22 22.01 0.84
CA TYR A 167 -5.83 22.35 1.16
C TYR A 167 -5.64 23.84 1.38
N GLU A 168 -6.18 24.68 0.50
CA GLU A 168 -6.14 26.14 0.67
C GLU A 168 -6.98 26.60 1.89
N TYR A 169 -8.12 25.96 2.17
CA TYR A 169 -8.89 26.22 3.37
C TYR A 169 -8.08 25.97 4.64
N THR A 170 -7.40 24.82 4.76
CA THR A 170 -6.59 24.50 5.94
C THR A 170 -5.48 25.52 6.20
N LYS A 171 -4.91 26.13 5.16
CA LYS A 171 -3.93 27.21 5.29
C LYS A 171 -4.49 28.49 5.92
N THR A 172 -5.79 28.70 5.85
CA THR A 172 -6.42 29.90 6.42
C THR A 172 -6.69 29.78 7.92
N LEU A 173 -6.60 28.57 8.46
CA LEU A 173 -6.81 28.26 9.86
C LEU A 173 -5.55 28.54 10.69
N SER A 174 -5.69 28.62 11.99
CA SER A 174 -4.56 28.44 12.90
C SER A 174 -4.10 26.98 12.85
N GLU A 175 -2.84 26.71 13.19
CA GLU A 175 -2.30 25.35 13.27
C GLU A 175 -3.13 24.46 14.19
N GLU A 176 -3.52 24.96 15.38
CA GLU A 176 -4.36 24.23 16.33
C GLU A 176 -5.72 23.84 15.72
N GLU A 177 -6.39 24.75 15.01
CA GLU A 177 -7.67 24.48 14.35
C GLU A 177 -7.50 23.46 13.22
N ALA A 178 -6.44 23.58 12.42
CA ALA A 178 -6.19 22.67 11.30
C ALA A 178 -5.81 21.25 11.79
N LEU A 179 -4.98 21.13 12.82
CA LEU A 179 -4.60 19.84 13.40
C LEU A 179 -5.78 19.10 14.05
N ALA A 180 -6.83 19.84 14.48
CA ALA A 180 -8.04 19.26 15.05
C ALA A 180 -9.05 18.75 14.00
N LEU A 181 -8.84 19.00 12.71
CA LEU A 181 -9.72 18.50 11.66
C LEU A 181 -9.61 16.97 11.51
N THR A 182 -10.72 16.35 11.13
CA THR A 182 -10.82 14.91 10.86
C THR A 182 -11.57 14.67 9.55
N ALA A 183 -11.58 13.40 9.09
CA ALA A 183 -12.35 12.97 7.92
C ALA A 183 -13.78 12.53 8.26
N GLU A 184 -14.27 12.75 9.48
CA GLU A 184 -15.60 12.33 9.91
C GLU A 184 -16.71 13.00 9.10
N GLU A 185 -17.87 12.36 9.04
CA GLU A 185 -19.07 12.92 8.39
C GLU A 185 -19.44 14.28 8.96
N GLY A 186 -19.72 15.25 8.08
CA GLY A 186 -20.03 16.63 8.45
C GLY A 186 -18.80 17.51 8.77
N SER A 187 -17.59 16.95 8.63
CA SER A 187 -16.36 17.76 8.70
C SER A 187 -16.16 18.56 7.41
N PRO A 188 -15.34 19.64 7.46
CA PRO A 188 -14.98 20.39 6.25
C PRO A 188 -14.37 19.49 5.15
N PHE A 189 -13.61 18.44 5.52
CA PHE A 189 -13.07 17.49 4.58
C PHE A 189 -14.18 16.71 3.85
N SER A 190 -15.10 16.08 4.59
CA SER A 190 -16.18 15.29 4.00
C SER A 190 -17.16 16.12 3.17
N GLU A 191 -17.29 17.43 3.46
CA GLU A 191 -18.15 18.33 2.69
C GLU A 191 -17.48 18.90 1.43
N MET A 192 -16.15 18.99 1.41
CA MET A 192 -15.40 19.69 0.35
C MET A 192 -14.73 18.73 -0.63
N VAL A 193 -14.21 17.58 -0.15
CA VAL A 193 -13.35 16.70 -0.94
C VAL A 193 -14.17 15.56 -1.51
N GLY A 194 -13.94 15.21 -2.76
CA GLY A 194 -14.59 14.11 -3.45
C GLY A 194 -14.15 12.74 -2.95
N VAL A 195 -14.22 12.54 -1.64
CA VAL A 195 -14.01 11.26 -0.95
C VAL A 195 -15.24 10.95 -0.12
N ASP A 196 -15.87 9.82 -0.37
CA ASP A 196 -17.09 9.40 0.33
C ASP A 196 -16.92 7.97 0.89
N VAL A 197 -17.44 7.76 2.09
CA VAL A 197 -17.40 6.49 2.82
C VAL A 197 -18.84 6.10 3.17
N PRO A 198 -19.56 5.46 2.22
CA PRO A 198 -20.96 5.12 2.42
C PRO A 198 -21.20 4.03 3.48
N ASP A 199 -20.20 3.22 3.76
CA ASP A 199 -20.15 2.20 4.81
C ASP A 199 -18.70 1.88 5.20
N ASP A 200 -18.49 1.10 6.25
CA ASP A 200 -17.17 0.80 6.82
C ASP A 200 -16.20 0.13 5.84
N TYR A 201 -16.69 -0.45 4.75
CA TYR A 201 -15.90 -1.23 3.80
C TYR A 201 -16.02 -0.76 2.35
N THR A 202 -16.57 0.42 2.14
CA THR A 202 -16.66 1.04 0.80
C THR A 202 -16.11 2.45 0.86
N ILE A 203 -15.17 2.77 -0.05
CA ILE A 203 -14.68 4.13 -0.25
C ILE A 203 -14.78 4.50 -1.71
N THR A 204 -15.17 5.73 -1.99
CA THR A 204 -15.21 6.30 -3.34
C THR A 204 -14.35 7.54 -3.45
N TYR A 205 -13.74 7.71 -4.62
CA TYR A 205 -12.95 8.88 -4.97
C TYR A 205 -13.54 9.51 -6.23
N THR A 206 -13.92 10.79 -6.16
CA THR A 206 -14.39 11.56 -7.29
C THR A 206 -13.26 12.43 -7.83
N CYS A 207 -12.88 12.19 -9.08
CA CYS A 207 -11.81 12.92 -9.75
C CYS A 207 -12.33 14.26 -10.32
N ILE A 208 -11.44 15.25 -10.51
CA ILE A 208 -11.76 16.54 -11.15
C ILE A 208 -12.29 16.31 -12.57
N THR A 209 -11.70 15.39 -13.31
CA THR A 209 -12.10 14.94 -14.63
C THR A 209 -11.99 13.42 -14.73
N GLU A 210 -12.52 12.82 -15.79
CA GLU A 210 -12.33 11.40 -16.06
C GLU A 210 -10.86 11.00 -16.02
N LYS A 211 -10.50 10.02 -15.18
CA LYS A 211 -9.16 9.47 -15.00
C LYS A 211 -9.24 7.93 -15.09
N PRO A 212 -9.30 7.36 -16.29
CA PRO A 212 -9.48 5.90 -16.47
C PRO A 212 -8.31 5.06 -15.92
N TYR A 213 -7.27 5.70 -15.44
CA TYR A 213 -6.07 5.08 -14.85
C TYR A 213 -5.93 5.34 -13.34
N PHE A 214 -6.95 5.89 -12.68
CA PHE A 214 -6.85 6.26 -11.26
C PHE A 214 -6.56 5.06 -10.35
N ASP A 215 -7.02 3.86 -10.70
CA ASP A 215 -6.72 2.62 -10.00
C ASP A 215 -5.21 2.34 -9.90
N THR A 216 -4.43 2.72 -10.92
CA THR A 216 -2.97 2.60 -10.87
C THR A 216 -2.32 3.48 -9.81
N LEU A 217 -3.03 4.48 -9.28
CA LEU A 217 -2.58 5.34 -8.21
C LEU A 217 -2.84 4.75 -6.83
N ALA A 218 -3.75 3.77 -6.74
CA ALA A 218 -4.11 3.11 -5.49
C ALA A 218 -2.99 2.26 -4.86
N VAL A 219 -1.87 2.10 -5.58
CA VAL A 219 -0.63 1.50 -5.05
C VAL A 219 0.34 2.53 -4.46
N TYR A 220 0.04 3.83 -4.59
CA TYR A 220 0.92 4.89 -4.09
C TYR A 220 0.53 5.33 -2.69
N GLN A 221 1.53 5.73 -1.92
CA GLN A 221 1.43 6.12 -0.51
C GLN A 221 0.43 7.24 -0.24
N CYS A 222 0.15 8.11 -1.22
CA CYS A 222 -0.84 9.17 -1.07
C CYS A 222 -2.30 8.66 -0.93
N LEU A 223 -2.54 7.36 -1.14
CA LEU A 223 -3.83 6.72 -0.95
C LEU A 223 -3.79 5.64 0.16
N TYR A 224 -2.77 5.67 1.01
CA TYR A 224 -2.64 4.73 2.13
C TYR A 224 -3.46 5.19 3.35
N PRO A 225 -3.87 4.24 4.21
CA PRO A 225 -4.66 4.56 5.38
C PRO A 225 -3.81 5.09 6.54
N ILE A 226 -4.45 5.83 7.46
CA ILE A 226 -3.97 6.09 8.80
C ILE A 226 -5.10 5.88 9.80
N SER A 227 -4.85 5.18 10.88
CA SER A 227 -5.85 5.00 11.94
C SER A 227 -5.94 6.25 12.80
N GLN A 228 -7.13 6.89 12.83
CA GLN A 228 -7.37 8.03 13.73
C GLN A 228 -7.19 7.60 15.20
N ALA A 229 -7.60 6.37 15.55
CA ALA A 229 -7.42 5.85 16.91
C ALA A 229 -5.93 5.70 17.28
N MET A 230 -5.05 5.38 16.32
CA MET A 230 -3.60 5.41 16.53
C MET A 230 -3.10 6.84 16.78
N VAL A 231 -3.55 7.78 15.97
CA VAL A 231 -3.18 9.21 16.12
C VAL A 231 -3.55 9.71 17.51
N ASP A 232 -4.75 9.37 17.98
CA ASP A 232 -5.24 9.76 19.32
C ASP A 232 -4.43 9.08 20.44
N GLU A 233 -4.11 7.78 20.30
CA GLU A 233 -3.28 7.06 21.27
C GLU A 233 -1.86 7.63 21.36
N LEU A 234 -1.29 8.07 20.24
CA LEU A 234 0.01 8.74 20.21
C LEU A 234 0.01 10.12 20.87
N GLY A 235 -1.15 10.77 21.00
CA GLY A 235 -1.31 12.10 21.58
C GLY A 235 -1.55 13.22 20.57
N GLY A 236 -1.94 12.86 19.36
CA GLY A 236 -2.32 13.78 18.29
C GLY A 236 -1.36 13.82 17.11
N PRO A 237 -1.67 14.64 16.09
CA PRO A 237 -0.92 14.69 14.83
C PRO A 237 0.59 14.96 14.99
N ASP A 238 0.98 15.83 15.89
CA ASP A 238 2.40 16.14 16.14
C ASP A 238 3.21 14.94 16.58
N ALA A 239 2.59 14.01 17.32
CA ALA A 239 3.25 12.82 17.80
C ALA A 239 3.50 11.78 16.69
N VAL A 240 2.73 11.81 15.60
CA VAL A 240 2.92 10.93 14.44
C VAL A 240 4.27 11.17 13.76
N GLN A 241 4.79 12.37 13.77
CA GLN A 241 6.12 12.68 13.22
C GLN A 241 7.27 12.03 14.03
N ALA A 242 7.03 11.74 15.32
CA ALA A 242 7.97 11.06 16.20
C ALA A 242 7.69 9.55 16.35
N MET A 243 6.79 9.01 15.53
CA MET A 243 6.43 7.60 15.50
C MET A 243 7.64 6.72 15.19
N ASN A 244 7.69 5.54 15.77
CA ASN A 244 8.72 4.54 15.58
C ASN A 244 8.12 3.13 15.52
N ASN A 245 8.96 2.12 15.35
CA ASN A 245 8.51 0.73 15.24
C ASN A 245 7.77 0.18 16.47
N GLU A 246 7.98 0.76 17.67
CA GLU A 246 7.35 0.25 18.90
C GLU A 246 5.96 0.84 19.14
N ASN A 247 5.67 2.04 18.62
CA ASN A 247 4.43 2.77 18.89
C ASN A 247 3.54 3.00 17.67
N MET A 248 4.00 2.66 16.45
CA MET A 248 3.12 2.63 15.27
C MET A 248 2.19 1.42 15.30
N TRP A 249 1.09 1.50 14.56
CA TRP A 249 0.25 0.36 14.28
C TRP A 249 0.49 -0.15 12.87
N TYR A 250 0.25 -1.44 12.68
CA TYR A 250 0.52 -2.20 11.48
C TYR A 250 -0.77 -2.81 10.93
N ASN A 251 -0.98 -2.77 9.63
CA ASN A 251 -2.07 -3.49 8.96
C ASN A 251 -1.58 -4.30 7.76
N GLY A 252 -0.27 -4.28 7.50
CA GLY A 252 0.39 -5.05 6.46
C GLY A 252 0.85 -6.43 6.94
N PRO A 253 1.55 -7.19 6.07
CA PRO A 253 1.91 -8.58 6.35
C PRO A 253 3.00 -8.76 7.42
N TYR A 254 3.71 -7.69 7.80
CA TYR A 254 4.81 -7.76 8.76
C TYR A 254 4.72 -6.65 9.81
N THR A 255 5.32 -6.91 10.98
CA THR A 255 5.65 -5.90 11.99
C THR A 255 7.16 -5.75 12.10
N MET A 256 7.65 -4.58 12.48
CA MET A 256 9.08 -4.35 12.69
C MET A 256 9.40 -4.45 14.18
N THR A 257 9.85 -5.62 14.62
CA THR A 257 10.10 -5.91 16.05
C THR A 257 11.38 -5.27 16.59
N SER A 258 12.32 -4.93 15.71
CA SER A 258 13.55 -4.23 16.07
C SER A 258 13.96 -3.25 14.98
N TYR A 259 14.31 -2.03 15.38
CA TYR A 259 14.94 -1.04 14.53
C TYR A 259 16.11 -0.39 15.28
N ILE A 260 17.32 -0.75 14.88
CA ILE A 260 18.56 -0.15 15.41
C ILE A 260 19.26 0.54 14.27
N GLN A 261 19.23 1.87 14.27
CA GLN A 261 19.81 2.70 13.22
C GLN A 261 21.28 2.34 12.96
N GLY A 262 21.61 2.10 11.69
CA GLY A 262 22.95 1.71 11.24
C GLY A 262 23.32 0.26 11.55
N ASN A 263 22.41 -0.55 12.07
CA ASN A 263 22.70 -1.92 12.51
C ASN A 263 21.70 -2.94 11.97
N GLU A 264 20.42 -2.87 12.39
CA GLU A 264 19.45 -3.91 12.01
C GLU A 264 18.01 -3.38 11.89
N LYS A 265 17.23 -4.09 11.09
CA LYS A 265 15.76 -4.00 10.97
C LYS A 265 15.24 -5.45 10.98
N VAL A 266 14.36 -5.78 11.92
CA VAL A 266 13.81 -7.12 12.12
C VAL A 266 12.30 -7.05 12.15
#